data_8757c33be1aeb2df51382251631e1746
#
_entry.id   8757c33be1aeb2df51382251631e1746
#
_cell.length_a   1.000
_cell.length_b   1.000
_cell.length_c   1.000
_cell.angle_alpha   90.00
_cell.angle_beta   90.00
_cell.angle_gamma   90.00
#
_symmetry.space_group_name_H-M   'P 1'
#
loop_
_entity.id
_entity.type
_entity.pdbx_description
1 polymer ?
#
loop_
_entity_poly.entity_id
_entity_poly.type
_entity_poly.pdbx_seq_one_letter_code
_entity_poly.pdbx_strand_id
1 'polypeptide(L)'
;MGNIPVIVISGKNVPDVWERAIIATWERGVYVDTEYDREGDPPSRDCTMIMEVEEPMSEPRIHRAFPGGLEDLEVYRQEVIDGIHDHWLDLEEGWHYTYHERLFNYPAPVSYTHLTLPTN
;
A
#
# COMPACT_ATOMS: atom_id res chain seq x y z
N MET A 1 -24.39 7.16 -8.99
CA MET A 1 -23.30 6.52 -8.24
C MET A 1 -23.78 5.14 -7.79
N GLY A 2 -23.13 4.10 -8.23
CA GLY A 2 -23.41 2.74 -7.80
C GLY A 2 -22.86 2.47 -6.40
N ASN A 3 -23.35 1.43 -5.73
CA ASN A 3 -22.75 0.97 -4.49
C ASN A 3 -21.34 0.43 -4.77
N ILE A 4 -20.39 0.75 -3.91
CA ILE A 4 -19.03 0.19 -3.97
C ILE A 4 -19.12 -1.32 -3.73
N PRO A 5 -18.69 -2.17 -4.68
CA PRO A 5 -18.77 -3.61 -4.52
C PRO A 5 -17.80 -4.12 -3.48
N VAL A 6 -18.18 -5.20 -2.78
CA VAL A 6 -17.28 -5.97 -1.92
C VAL A 6 -16.80 -7.19 -2.70
N ILE A 7 -15.50 -7.30 -2.86
CA ILE A 7 -14.84 -8.36 -3.63
C ILE A 7 -13.96 -9.17 -2.68
N VAL A 8 -14.10 -10.48 -2.73
CA VAL A 8 -13.24 -11.40 -1.99
C VAL A 8 -12.39 -12.18 -2.98
N ILE A 9 -11.09 -12.17 -2.79
CA ILE A 9 -10.14 -12.95 -3.57
C ILE A 9 -9.20 -13.73 -2.66
N SER A 10 -8.73 -14.86 -3.13
CA SER A 10 -7.66 -15.62 -2.49
C SER A 10 -6.65 -16.07 -3.54
N GLY A 11 -5.43 -16.30 -3.12
CA GLY A 11 -4.37 -16.82 -3.97
C GLY A 11 -3.22 -17.36 -3.15
N LYS A 12 -2.33 -18.07 -3.85
CA LYS A 12 -1.26 -18.82 -3.20
C LYS A 12 -0.24 -17.89 -2.53
N ASN A 13 0.24 -16.91 -3.24
CA ASN A 13 1.31 -16.01 -2.80
C ASN A 13 1.00 -14.55 -3.10
N VAL A 14 1.87 -13.66 -2.65
CA VAL A 14 1.67 -12.21 -2.81
C VAL A 14 1.51 -11.79 -4.28
N PRO A 15 2.35 -12.22 -5.24
CA PRO A 15 2.17 -11.86 -6.65
C PRO A 15 0.84 -12.34 -7.25
N ASP A 16 0.40 -13.54 -6.92
CA ASP A 16 -0.86 -14.09 -7.42
C ASP A 16 -2.05 -13.26 -6.93
N VAL A 17 -2.08 -12.96 -5.64
CA VAL A 17 -3.14 -12.13 -5.05
C VAL A 17 -3.11 -10.70 -5.61
N TRP A 18 -1.93 -10.11 -5.77
CA TRP A 18 -1.77 -8.78 -6.35
C TRP A 18 -2.34 -8.70 -7.78
N GLU A 19 -2.01 -9.67 -8.64
CA GLU A 19 -2.54 -9.74 -10.00
C GLU A 19 -4.08 -9.91 -10.02
N ARG A 20 -4.60 -10.84 -9.21
CA ARG A 20 -6.04 -11.06 -9.07
C ARG A 20 -6.77 -9.81 -8.56
N ALA A 21 -6.17 -9.09 -7.62
CA ALA A 21 -6.75 -7.87 -7.08
C ALA A 21 -6.88 -6.78 -8.16
N ILE A 22 -5.84 -6.56 -8.96
CA ILE A 22 -5.87 -5.59 -10.05
C ILE A 22 -6.93 -5.97 -11.09
N ILE A 23 -6.96 -7.22 -11.53
CA ILE A 23 -7.94 -7.70 -12.52
C ILE A 23 -9.36 -7.55 -11.97
N ALA A 24 -9.61 -8.00 -10.74
CA ALA A 24 -10.93 -7.90 -10.12
C ALA A 24 -11.39 -6.45 -9.95
N THR A 25 -10.50 -5.55 -9.57
CA THR A 25 -10.81 -4.12 -9.49
C THR A 25 -11.16 -3.55 -10.87
N TRP A 26 -10.40 -3.89 -11.88
CA TRP A 26 -10.66 -3.44 -13.24
C TRP A 26 -12.00 -3.93 -13.79
N GLU A 27 -12.32 -5.20 -13.60
CA GLU A 27 -13.53 -5.83 -14.16
C GLU A 27 -14.80 -5.52 -13.36
N ARG A 28 -14.70 -5.39 -12.05
CA ARG A 28 -15.83 -5.36 -11.12
C ARG A 28 -15.97 -4.08 -10.32
N GLY A 29 -14.92 -3.24 -10.28
CA GLY A 29 -14.93 -1.96 -9.59
C GLY A 29 -15.88 -0.96 -10.26
N VAL A 30 -16.40 -0.03 -9.47
CA VAL A 30 -17.23 1.09 -9.96
C VAL A 30 -16.35 2.25 -10.39
N TYR A 31 -16.81 3.02 -11.36
CA TYR A 31 -16.14 4.23 -11.78
C TYR A 31 -16.23 5.30 -10.69
N VAL A 32 -15.11 5.92 -10.41
CA VAL A 32 -15.00 7.06 -9.50
C VAL A 32 -14.08 8.11 -10.11
N ASP A 33 -14.42 9.37 -9.89
CA ASP A 33 -13.54 10.49 -10.23
C ASP A 33 -12.65 10.76 -9.02
N THR A 34 -11.37 10.96 -9.25
CA THR A 34 -10.40 11.30 -8.21
C THR A 34 -9.70 12.62 -8.53
N GLU A 35 -9.13 13.25 -7.50
CA GLU A 35 -8.33 14.48 -7.67
C GLU A 35 -7.04 14.27 -8.50
N TYR A 36 -6.67 13.04 -8.75
CA TYR A 36 -5.48 12.65 -9.52
C TYR A 36 -5.76 12.41 -11.00
N ASP A 37 -7.03 12.33 -11.39
CA ASP A 37 -7.43 12.07 -12.77
C ASP A 37 -7.14 13.30 -13.62
N ARG A 38 -6.50 13.10 -14.76
CA ARG A 38 -6.23 14.16 -15.73
C ARG A 38 -7.29 14.17 -16.81
N GLU A 39 -7.46 15.32 -17.47
CA GLU A 39 -8.37 15.41 -18.61
C GLU A 39 -7.96 14.42 -19.71
N GLY A 40 -8.89 13.53 -20.06
CA GLY A 40 -8.66 12.48 -21.06
C GLY A 40 -8.19 11.14 -20.50
N ASP A 41 -7.88 11.05 -19.22
CA ASP A 41 -7.59 9.76 -18.58
C ASP A 41 -8.85 8.91 -18.44
N PRO A 42 -8.72 7.58 -18.48
CA PRO A 42 -9.83 6.70 -18.12
C PRO A 42 -10.18 6.89 -16.65
N PRO A 43 -11.48 6.85 -16.27
CA PRO A 43 -11.86 7.01 -14.87
C PRO A 43 -11.28 5.92 -14.00
N SER A 44 -10.94 6.30 -12.76
CA SER A 44 -10.47 5.37 -11.74
C SER A 44 -11.54 4.33 -11.37
N ARG A 45 -11.13 3.24 -10.75
CA ARG A 45 -12.01 2.16 -10.29
C ARG A 45 -11.87 1.99 -8.79
N ASP A 46 -13.00 1.82 -8.13
CA ASP A 46 -13.05 1.62 -6.67
C ASP A 46 -13.82 0.34 -6.30
N CYS A 47 -13.34 -0.33 -5.25
CA CYS A 47 -14.00 -1.47 -4.63
C CYS A 47 -13.50 -1.64 -3.19
N THR A 48 -14.32 -2.25 -2.35
CA THR A 48 -13.86 -2.81 -1.08
C THR A 48 -13.36 -4.22 -1.35
N MET A 49 -12.14 -4.54 -0.93
CA MET A 49 -11.56 -5.85 -1.23
C MET A 49 -11.04 -6.54 0.03
N ILE A 50 -11.37 -7.81 0.15
CA ILE A 50 -10.76 -8.72 1.12
C ILE A 50 -9.83 -9.65 0.34
N MET A 51 -8.56 -9.66 0.72
CA MET A 51 -7.52 -10.45 0.08
C MET A 51 -6.97 -11.48 1.06
N GLU A 52 -6.94 -12.74 0.65
CA GLU A 52 -6.32 -13.82 1.38
C GLU A 52 -5.07 -14.30 0.64
N VAL A 53 -3.95 -14.33 1.33
CA VAL A 53 -2.68 -14.89 0.81
C VAL A 53 -2.37 -16.13 1.62
N GLU A 54 -2.44 -17.30 0.97
CA GLU A 54 -2.27 -18.60 1.65
C GLU A 54 -0.84 -18.82 2.14
N GLU A 55 0.15 -18.45 1.32
CA GLU A 55 1.59 -18.62 1.61
C GLU A 55 2.34 -17.29 1.43
N PRO A 56 2.16 -16.31 2.35
CA PRO A 56 2.69 -14.95 2.16
C PRO A 56 4.23 -14.87 2.13
N MET A 57 4.90 -15.86 2.71
CA MET A 57 6.37 -15.92 2.77
C MET A 57 7.00 -16.74 1.63
N SER A 58 6.18 -17.36 0.78
CA SER A 58 6.70 -18.13 -0.36
C SER A 58 7.27 -17.23 -1.45
N GLU A 59 8.30 -17.70 -2.14
CA GLU A 59 8.88 -17.02 -3.30
C GLU A 59 8.14 -17.40 -4.59
N PRO A 60 8.07 -16.51 -5.56
CA PRO A 60 8.48 -15.11 -5.51
C PRO A 60 7.51 -14.24 -4.69
N ARG A 61 8.01 -13.24 -3.98
CA ARG A 61 7.18 -12.28 -3.23
C ARG A 61 6.86 -11.00 -4.00
N ILE A 62 7.43 -10.85 -5.18
CA ILE A 62 7.24 -9.70 -6.05
C ILE A 62 6.74 -10.18 -7.41
N HIS A 63 5.69 -9.54 -7.91
CA HIS A 63 5.19 -9.80 -9.25
C HIS A 63 6.15 -9.23 -10.30
N ARG A 64 6.41 -10.00 -11.38
CA ARG A 64 7.31 -9.58 -12.47
C ARG A 64 6.91 -8.28 -13.18
N ALA A 65 5.64 -7.91 -13.14
CA ALA A 65 5.13 -6.66 -13.70
C ALA A 65 5.09 -5.50 -12.68
N PHE A 66 5.58 -5.72 -11.46
CA PHE A 66 5.69 -4.65 -10.47
C PHE A 66 6.66 -3.58 -10.99
N PRO A 67 6.31 -2.28 -10.92
CA PRO A 67 7.08 -1.21 -11.56
C PRO A 67 8.43 -0.90 -10.90
N GLY A 68 8.70 -1.45 -9.72
CA GLY A 68 9.96 -1.29 -9.00
C GLY A 68 10.79 -2.57 -8.95
N GLY A 69 12.06 -2.44 -8.62
CA GLY A 69 12.98 -3.55 -8.38
C GLY A 69 13.25 -3.81 -6.90
N LEU A 70 14.13 -4.76 -6.62
CA LEU A 70 14.56 -5.08 -5.26
C LEU A 70 15.26 -3.89 -4.57
N GLU A 71 15.97 -3.09 -5.34
CA GLU A 71 16.64 -1.89 -4.83
C GLU A 71 15.64 -0.84 -4.36
N ASP A 72 14.56 -0.62 -5.11
CA ASP A 72 13.49 0.30 -4.73
C ASP A 72 12.79 -0.16 -3.45
N LEU A 73 12.56 -1.46 -3.31
CA LEU A 73 11.97 -2.04 -2.11
C LEU A 73 12.89 -1.95 -0.90
N GLU A 74 14.20 -2.06 -1.09
CA GLU A 74 15.18 -1.87 0.00
C GLU A 74 15.19 -0.41 0.46
N VAL A 75 15.14 0.55 -0.45
CA VAL A 75 15.01 1.98 -0.09
C VAL A 75 13.71 2.22 0.67
N TYR A 76 12.60 1.64 0.22
CA TYR A 76 11.31 1.75 0.94
C TYR A 76 11.36 1.11 2.33
N ARG A 77 12.02 -0.05 2.47
CA ARG A 77 12.25 -0.67 3.78
C ARG A 77 13.01 0.28 4.71
N GLN A 78 14.09 0.89 4.23
CA GLN A 78 14.88 1.86 4.99
C GLN A 78 14.07 3.11 5.35
N GLU A 79 13.19 3.55 4.45
CA GLU A 79 12.28 4.67 4.73
C GLU A 79 11.36 4.35 5.91
N VAL A 80 10.75 3.16 5.91
CA VAL A 80 9.77 2.76 6.93
C VAL A 80 10.44 2.37 8.26
N ILE A 81 11.54 1.62 8.20
CA ILE A 81 12.17 1.02 9.39
C ILE A 81 13.26 1.94 9.97
N ASP A 82 14.07 2.54 9.11
CA ASP A 82 15.24 3.31 9.52
C ASP A 82 15.01 4.84 9.48
N GLY A 83 13.90 5.28 8.89
CA GLY A 83 13.51 6.70 8.83
C GLY A 83 14.44 7.57 7.98
N ILE A 84 15.05 7.01 6.94
CA ILE A 84 16.02 7.74 6.10
C ILE A 84 15.48 9.01 5.45
N HIS A 85 14.15 9.12 5.32
CA HIS A 85 13.47 10.27 4.74
C HIS A 85 12.77 11.17 5.79
N ASP A 86 12.94 10.94 7.07
CA ASP A 86 12.32 11.75 8.13
C ASP A 86 12.75 13.23 8.08
N HIS A 87 13.91 13.53 7.50
CA HIS A 87 14.37 14.89 7.26
C HIS A 87 13.55 15.66 6.19
N TRP A 88 12.67 14.98 5.46
CA TRP A 88 11.73 15.62 4.51
C TRP A 88 10.43 16.05 5.17
N LEU A 89 10.25 15.76 6.47
CA LEU A 89 9.10 16.23 7.21
C LEU A 89 9.14 17.76 7.34
N ASP A 90 8.15 18.39 6.74
CA ASP A 90 7.91 19.83 6.79
C ASP A 90 6.41 20.08 6.63
N LEU A 91 5.78 20.63 7.64
CA LEU A 91 4.33 20.84 7.65
C LEU A 91 3.88 21.95 6.70
N GLU A 92 4.79 22.79 6.23
CA GLU A 92 4.46 23.92 5.33
C GLU A 92 4.75 23.59 3.86
N GLU A 93 5.89 23.01 3.54
CA GLU A 93 6.36 22.83 2.17
C GLU A 93 6.74 21.38 1.80
N GLY A 94 6.83 20.49 2.77
CA GLY A 94 7.32 19.12 2.60
C GLY A 94 6.29 18.03 2.86
N TRP A 95 6.77 16.91 3.30
CA TRP A 95 5.92 15.80 3.72
C TRP A 95 5.29 16.08 5.08
N HIS A 96 4.00 15.85 5.21
CA HIS A 96 3.28 16.04 6.47
C HIS A 96 3.51 14.92 7.46
N TYR A 97 3.95 13.77 7.02
CA TYR A 97 4.28 12.62 7.85
C TYR A 97 5.18 11.63 7.10
N THR A 98 5.88 10.79 7.85
CA THR A 98 6.49 9.55 7.36
C THR A 98 5.91 8.36 8.09
N TYR A 99 5.93 7.18 7.49
CA TYR A 99 5.49 5.97 8.17
C TYR A 99 6.42 5.64 9.35
N HIS A 100 7.71 5.89 9.22
CA HIS A 100 8.65 5.72 10.33
C HIS A 100 8.28 6.58 11.52
N GLU A 101 8.04 7.86 11.33
CA GLU A 101 7.63 8.78 12.40
C GLU A 101 6.34 8.30 13.07
N ARG A 102 5.34 7.92 12.29
CA ARG A 102 4.07 7.41 12.83
C ARG A 102 4.19 6.08 13.57
N LEU A 103 5.07 5.19 13.15
CA LEU A 103 5.25 3.90 13.79
C LEU A 103 6.10 3.99 15.06
N PHE A 104 7.12 4.83 15.09
CA PHE A 104 8.13 4.84 16.15
C PHE A 104 8.14 6.10 17.01
N ASN A 105 7.69 7.25 16.50
CA ASN A 105 7.79 8.55 17.16
C ASN A 105 6.49 9.35 17.13
N TYR A 106 5.35 8.72 16.96
CA TYR A 106 4.09 9.46 16.87
C TYR A 106 3.83 10.25 18.17
N PRO A 107 3.64 11.59 18.10
CA PRO A 107 3.59 12.46 19.29
C PRO A 107 2.30 12.31 20.10
N ALA A 108 1.24 11.74 19.52
CA ALA A 108 0.00 11.50 20.24
C ALA A 108 -0.08 10.07 20.77
N PRO A 109 -0.60 9.84 21.97
CA PRO A 109 -0.77 8.50 22.50
C PRO A 109 -1.85 7.75 21.69
N VAL A 110 -1.41 6.87 20.82
CA VAL A 110 -2.27 5.93 20.08
C VAL A 110 -1.80 4.50 20.38
N SER A 111 -2.71 3.55 20.35
CA SER A 111 -2.45 2.18 20.79
C SER A 111 -1.30 1.48 20.04
N TYR A 112 -1.04 1.85 18.82
CA TYR A 112 0.03 1.27 18.00
C TYR A 112 1.40 1.94 18.15
N THR A 113 1.51 3.13 18.77
CA THR A 113 2.82 3.77 19.04
C THR A 113 3.63 3.03 20.10
N HIS A 114 3.01 2.09 20.80
CA HIS A 114 3.65 1.24 21.79
C HIS A 114 3.94 -0.17 21.28
N LEU A 115 3.74 -0.42 19.98
CA LEU A 115 4.19 -1.65 19.36
C LEU A 115 5.72 -1.68 19.34
N THR A 116 6.30 -2.20 20.40
CA THR A 116 7.67 -2.69 20.35
C THR A 116 7.65 -3.92 19.45
N LEU A 117 8.13 -3.78 18.22
CA LEU A 117 8.42 -4.94 17.39
C LEU A 117 9.41 -5.81 18.16
N PRO A 118 9.14 -7.13 18.30
CA PRO A 118 10.10 -8.00 18.94
C PRO A 118 11.42 -7.91 18.16
N THR A 119 12.43 -7.36 18.81
CA THR A 119 13.80 -7.40 18.31
C THR A 119 14.32 -8.81 18.53
N ASN A 120 14.39 -9.60 17.48
CA ASN A 120 15.15 -10.83 17.48
C ASN A 120 16.59 -10.53 17.14
#